data_901d615930fe3b45e951d8a4bcb3f036
#
_entry.id   901d615930fe3b45e951d8a4bcb3f036
#
_cell.length_a   1.000
_cell.length_b   1.000
_cell.length_c   1.000
_cell.angle_alpha   90.00
_cell.angle_beta   90.00
_cell.angle_gamma   90.00
#
_symmetry.space_group_name_H-M   'P 1'
#
loop_
_entity.id
_entity.type
_entity.pdbx_description
1 polymer ?
#
loop_
_entity_poly.entity_id
_entity_poly.type
_entity_poly.pdbx_seq_one_letter_code
_entity_poly.pdbx_strand_id
1 'polypeptide(L)'
;MDKFLRLKIKTKLTFGIGLLFTMIVLLGGLAVRNITDMSSDTQNILADNYNSLLYSRRMLDALERIKNDPQAHAEFEKNLDLQQKNITEIDENVATAHLVAQYEAMYQNLNDTTIQRVRMALNDIMSLNM
;
A
#
# COMPACT_ATOMS: atom_id res chain seq x y z
N MET A 1 5.45 -38.23 37.41
CA MET A 1 5.17 -36.93 38.07
C MET A 1 5.89 -36.83 39.44
N ASP A 2 6.35 -37.90 40.03
CA ASP A 2 6.92 -37.91 41.41
C ASP A 2 8.39 -37.45 41.55
N LYS A 3 9.19 -37.47 40.51
CA LYS A 3 10.60 -37.03 40.58
C LYS A 3 10.78 -35.54 40.82
N PHE A 4 9.88 -34.71 40.32
CA PHE A 4 9.92 -33.25 40.50
C PHE A 4 9.59 -32.84 41.95
N LEU A 5 8.74 -33.60 42.65
CA LEU A 5 8.36 -33.34 44.04
C LEU A 5 9.49 -33.59 45.03
N ARG A 6 10.51 -34.45 44.71
CA ARG A 6 11.65 -34.77 45.55
C ARG A 6 12.88 -33.85 45.33
N LEU A 7 12.84 -32.91 44.41
CA LEU A 7 13.94 -31.95 44.19
C LEU A 7 14.06 -30.96 45.34
N LYS A 8 15.29 -30.62 45.72
CA LYS A 8 15.59 -29.58 46.74
C LYS A 8 14.97 -28.23 46.30
N ILE A 9 14.46 -27.46 47.25
CA ILE A 9 13.79 -26.16 46.99
C ILE A 9 14.63 -25.24 46.08
N LYS A 10 15.96 -25.22 46.30
CA LYS A 10 16.91 -24.43 45.43
C LYS A 10 16.81 -24.88 43.96
N THR A 11 16.77 -26.16 43.66
CA THR A 11 16.69 -26.67 42.29
C THR A 11 15.35 -26.32 41.62
N LYS A 12 14.26 -26.38 42.36
CA LYS A 12 12.92 -25.97 41.87
C LYS A 12 12.89 -24.49 41.55
N LEU A 13 13.48 -23.65 42.40
CA LEU A 13 13.57 -22.20 42.19
C LEU A 13 14.40 -21.86 40.98
N THR A 14 15.60 -22.47 40.85
CA THR A 14 16.50 -22.26 39.71
C THR A 14 15.82 -22.67 38.40
N PHE A 15 15.12 -23.82 38.39
CA PHE A 15 14.41 -24.28 37.21
C PHE A 15 13.25 -23.35 36.84
N GLY A 16 12.48 -22.86 37.82
CA GLY A 16 11.41 -21.91 37.60
C GLY A 16 11.89 -20.57 37.02
N ILE A 17 12.99 -20.02 37.60
CA ILE A 17 13.60 -18.79 37.10
C ILE A 17 14.19 -19.01 35.69
N GLY A 18 14.85 -20.13 35.44
CA GLY A 18 15.39 -20.48 34.13
C GLY A 18 14.30 -20.61 33.06
N LEU A 19 13.18 -21.24 33.40
CA LEU A 19 12.03 -21.35 32.49
C LEU A 19 11.44 -19.97 32.17
N LEU A 20 11.25 -19.13 33.19
CA LEU A 20 10.72 -17.78 33.04
C LEU A 20 11.64 -16.92 32.19
N PHE A 21 12.95 -16.98 32.40
CA PHE A 21 13.94 -16.29 31.59
C PHE A 21 13.89 -16.75 30.11
N THR A 22 13.81 -18.05 29.89
CA THR A 22 13.69 -18.61 28.53
C THR A 22 12.44 -18.09 27.82
N MET A 23 11.30 -18.06 28.52
CA MET A 23 10.05 -17.51 27.97
C MET A 23 10.18 -16.03 27.61
N ILE A 24 10.81 -15.22 28.46
CA ILE A 24 11.04 -13.80 28.18
C ILE A 24 11.90 -13.60 26.93
N VAL A 25 12.97 -14.38 26.79
CA VAL A 25 13.86 -14.30 25.61
C VAL A 25 13.12 -14.72 24.34
N LEU A 26 12.32 -15.79 24.38
CA LEU A 26 11.50 -16.23 23.24
C LEU A 26 10.47 -15.19 22.84
N LEU A 27 9.71 -14.67 23.80
CA LEU A 27 8.70 -13.64 23.56
C LEU A 27 9.33 -12.35 23.02
N GLY A 28 10.47 -11.93 23.59
CA GLY A 28 11.21 -10.77 23.13
C GLY A 28 11.71 -10.94 21.68
N GLY A 29 12.23 -12.10 21.35
CA GLY A 29 12.68 -12.42 19.99
C GLY A 29 11.54 -12.39 18.96
N LEU A 30 10.38 -12.96 19.32
CA LEU A 30 9.18 -12.92 18.48
C LEU A 30 8.64 -11.49 18.31
N ALA A 31 8.63 -10.70 19.39
CA ALA A 31 8.18 -9.31 19.36
C ALA A 31 9.06 -8.45 18.43
N VAL A 32 10.37 -8.57 18.53
CA VAL A 32 11.30 -7.84 17.64
C VAL A 32 11.06 -8.19 16.18
N ARG A 33 10.92 -9.49 15.87
CA ARG A 33 10.65 -9.94 14.51
C ARG A 33 9.35 -9.33 13.95
N ASN A 34 8.26 -9.41 14.70
CA ASN A 34 6.97 -8.85 14.28
C ASN A 34 7.03 -7.33 14.06
N ILE A 35 7.77 -6.59 14.91
CA ILE A 35 7.93 -5.13 14.74
C ILE A 35 8.72 -4.81 13.47
N THR A 36 9.75 -5.60 13.14
CA THR A 36 10.55 -5.40 11.93
C THR A 36 9.70 -5.64 10.67
N ASP A 37 8.92 -6.72 10.65
CA ASP A 37 8.04 -7.05 9.53
C ASP A 37 6.98 -5.94 9.32
N MET A 38 6.32 -5.49 10.40
CA MET A 38 5.34 -4.38 10.34
C MET A 38 5.96 -3.06 9.87
N SER A 39 7.20 -2.77 10.25
CA SER A 39 7.88 -1.55 9.80
C SER A 39 8.16 -1.57 8.30
N SER A 40 8.55 -2.72 7.76
CA SER A 40 8.76 -2.90 6.32
C SER A 40 7.46 -2.73 5.53
N ASP A 41 6.38 -3.36 5.99
CA ASP A 41 5.07 -3.27 5.34
C ASP A 41 4.54 -1.82 5.33
N THR A 42 4.69 -1.10 6.44
CA THR A 42 4.28 0.31 6.53
C THR A 42 5.08 1.20 5.57
N GLN A 43 6.38 0.98 5.43
CA GLN A 43 7.21 1.74 4.49
C GLN A 43 6.81 1.48 3.03
N ASN A 44 6.49 0.23 2.68
CA ASN A 44 6.03 -0.13 1.34
C ASN A 44 4.68 0.55 1.03
N ILE A 45 3.70 0.47 1.94
CA ILE A 45 2.40 1.13 1.78
C ILE A 45 2.56 2.64 1.59
N LEU A 46 3.41 3.30 2.38
CA LEU A 46 3.67 4.74 2.23
C LEU A 46 4.30 5.08 0.87
N ALA A 47 5.24 4.26 0.39
CA ALA A 47 5.86 4.45 -0.91
C ALA A 47 4.86 4.26 -2.06
N ASP A 48 4.00 3.26 -1.96
CA ASP A 48 2.99 2.95 -2.98
C ASP A 48 1.90 4.03 -3.02
N ASN A 49 1.42 4.49 -1.86
CA ASN A 49 0.48 5.61 -1.78
C ASN A 49 1.07 6.92 -2.35
N TYR A 50 2.34 7.20 -2.05
CA TYR A 50 3.04 8.34 -2.64
C TYR A 50 3.14 8.22 -4.17
N ASN A 51 3.44 7.04 -4.68
CA ASN A 51 3.51 6.78 -6.11
C ASN A 51 2.16 6.97 -6.80
N SER A 52 1.07 6.47 -6.21
CA SER A 52 -0.29 6.66 -6.73
C SER A 52 -0.67 8.14 -6.81
N LEU A 53 -0.33 8.94 -5.80
CA LEU A 53 -0.51 10.40 -5.82
C LEU A 53 0.33 11.07 -6.92
N LEU A 54 1.58 10.65 -7.10
CA LEU A 54 2.49 11.18 -8.11
C LEU A 54 2.00 10.88 -9.53
N TYR A 55 1.58 9.64 -9.79
CA TYR A 55 1.05 9.24 -11.10
C TYR A 55 -0.27 9.97 -11.40
N SER A 56 -1.16 10.06 -10.43
CA SER A 56 -2.42 10.79 -10.59
C SER A 56 -2.20 12.27 -10.88
N ARG A 57 -1.26 12.94 -10.22
CA ARG A 57 -0.89 14.33 -10.53
C ARG A 57 -0.36 14.50 -11.94
N ARG A 58 0.55 13.63 -12.37
CA ARG A 58 1.10 13.68 -13.73
C ARG A 58 0.01 13.44 -14.78
N MET A 59 -0.95 12.55 -14.51
CA MET A 59 -2.11 12.35 -15.37
C MET A 59 -3.01 13.59 -15.41
N LEU A 60 -3.21 14.29 -14.29
CA LEU A 60 -3.95 15.56 -14.26
C LEU A 60 -3.25 16.64 -15.09
N ASP A 61 -1.95 16.78 -14.94
CA ASP A 61 -1.15 17.77 -15.72
C ASP A 61 -1.20 17.44 -17.23
N ALA A 62 -1.15 16.17 -17.60
CA ALA A 62 -1.32 15.75 -19.00
C ALA A 62 -2.75 16.03 -19.49
N LEU A 63 -3.78 15.74 -18.67
CA LEU A 63 -5.20 15.96 -18.98
C LEU A 63 -5.48 17.44 -19.28
N GLU A 64 -4.85 18.38 -18.58
CA GLU A 64 -5.01 19.81 -18.82
C GLU A 64 -4.49 20.25 -20.20
N ARG A 65 -3.48 19.57 -20.71
CA ARG A 65 -2.89 19.83 -22.01
C ARG A 65 -3.46 18.99 -23.15
N ILE A 66 -4.35 18.03 -22.86
CA ILE A 66 -4.74 16.94 -23.78
C ILE A 66 -5.34 17.41 -25.10
N LYS A 67 -5.96 18.59 -25.11
CA LYS A 67 -6.56 19.18 -26.32
C LYS A 67 -5.54 19.84 -27.25
N ASN A 68 -4.41 20.28 -26.72
CA ASN A 68 -3.49 21.18 -27.42
C ASN A 68 -2.08 20.58 -27.56
N ASP A 69 -1.77 19.50 -26.86
CA ASP A 69 -0.46 18.87 -26.86
C ASP A 69 -0.55 17.40 -27.31
N PRO A 70 -0.01 17.06 -28.49
CA PRO A 70 -0.03 15.68 -28.99
C PRO A 70 0.71 14.69 -28.07
N GLN A 71 1.63 15.15 -27.22
CA GLN A 71 2.39 14.30 -26.32
C GLN A 71 1.63 14.01 -25.03
N ALA A 72 0.59 14.78 -24.72
CA ALA A 72 -0.17 14.65 -23.48
C ALA A 72 -0.87 13.28 -23.35
N HIS A 73 -1.36 12.71 -24.45
CA HIS A 73 -1.92 11.36 -24.45
C HIS A 73 -0.90 10.29 -24.04
N ALA A 74 0.28 10.33 -24.63
CA ALA A 74 1.34 9.36 -24.33
C ALA A 74 1.85 9.51 -22.88
N GLU A 75 1.91 10.72 -22.36
CA GLU A 75 2.27 10.98 -20.97
C GLU A 75 1.19 10.47 -20.00
N PHE A 76 -0.08 10.68 -20.32
CA PHE A 76 -1.21 10.15 -19.55
C PHE A 76 -1.16 8.62 -19.50
N GLU A 77 -1.08 7.95 -20.65
CA GLU A 77 -1.05 6.49 -20.77
C GLU A 77 0.13 5.88 -20.04
N LYS A 78 1.32 6.49 -20.12
CA LYS A 78 2.49 6.06 -19.36
C LYS A 78 2.24 6.05 -17.84
N ASN A 79 1.64 7.12 -17.31
CA ASN A 79 1.36 7.21 -15.88
C ASN A 79 0.19 6.30 -15.47
N LEU A 80 -0.78 6.08 -16.35
CA LEU A 80 -1.87 5.12 -16.14
C LEU A 80 -1.35 3.68 -16.04
N ASP A 81 -0.41 3.28 -16.90
CA ASP A 81 0.27 1.98 -16.84
C ASP A 81 1.05 1.80 -15.53
N LEU A 82 1.73 2.85 -15.07
CA LEU A 82 2.41 2.85 -13.77
C LEU A 82 1.42 2.73 -12.61
N GLN A 83 0.28 3.42 -12.66
CA GLN A 83 -0.77 3.32 -11.66
C GLN A 83 -1.37 1.92 -11.59
N GLN A 84 -1.65 1.30 -12.74
CA GLN A 84 -2.16 -0.07 -12.81
C GLN A 84 -1.21 -1.11 -12.19
N LYS A 85 0.09 -0.86 -12.21
CA LYS A 85 1.13 -1.72 -11.62
C LYS A 85 1.38 -1.44 -10.14
N ASN A 86 0.88 -0.32 -9.63
CA ASN A 86 1.09 0.15 -8.26
C ASN A 86 -0.12 -0.13 -7.32
N ILE A 87 -1.11 -0.87 -7.78
CA ILE A 87 -2.32 -1.18 -7.00
C ILE A 87 -1.96 -2.12 -5.85
N THR A 88 -2.24 -1.71 -4.61
CA THR A 88 -2.00 -2.49 -3.40
C THR A 88 -3.30 -2.86 -2.66
N GLU A 89 -4.38 -2.11 -2.88
CA GLU A 89 -5.65 -2.28 -2.19
C GLU A 89 -6.82 -2.52 -3.15
N ILE A 90 -7.87 -3.18 -2.65
CA ILE A 90 -9.06 -3.54 -3.45
C ILE A 90 -9.79 -2.28 -3.95
N ASP A 91 -9.92 -1.27 -3.10
CA ASP A 91 -10.64 -0.03 -3.44
C ASP A 91 -9.86 0.78 -4.49
N GLU A 92 -8.55 0.78 -4.44
CA GLU A 92 -7.68 1.39 -5.43
C GLU A 92 -7.77 0.68 -6.79
N ASN A 93 -7.92 -0.65 -6.78
CA ASN A 93 -8.16 -1.43 -8.00
C ASN A 93 -9.47 -0.99 -8.70
N VAL A 94 -10.55 -0.85 -7.93
CA VAL A 94 -11.85 -0.41 -8.46
C VAL A 94 -11.76 1.01 -9.03
N ALA A 95 -11.13 1.93 -8.30
CA ALA A 95 -10.95 3.31 -8.74
C ALA A 95 -10.07 3.40 -10.01
N THR A 96 -8.99 2.62 -10.08
CA THR A 96 -8.11 2.57 -11.26
C THR A 96 -8.83 1.97 -12.47
N ALA A 97 -9.61 0.90 -12.30
CA ALA A 97 -10.43 0.34 -13.39
C ALA A 97 -11.47 1.34 -13.89
N HIS A 98 -12.10 2.11 -12.99
CA HIS A 98 -13.00 3.18 -13.36
C HIS A 98 -12.29 4.29 -14.15
N LEU A 99 -11.09 4.70 -13.73
CA LEU A 99 -10.27 5.67 -14.46
C LEU A 99 -9.97 5.22 -15.89
N VAL A 100 -9.57 3.94 -16.07
CA VAL A 100 -9.31 3.36 -17.39
C VAL A 100 -10.54 3.50 -18.29
N ALA A 101 -11.72 3.10 -17.80
CA ALA A 101 -12.96 3.18 -18.56
C ALA A 101 -13.34 4.63 -18.94
N GLN A 102 -13.13 5.61 -18.03
CA GLN A 102 -13.39 7.01 -18.33
C GLN A 102 -12.37 7.58 -19.34
N TYR A 103 -11.11 7.18 -19.26
CA TYR A 103 -10.09 7.58 -20.22
C TYR A 103 -10.38 7.02 -21.64
N GLU A 104 -10.74 5.75 -21.75
CA GLU A 104 -11.15 5.14 -23.02
C GLU A 104 -12.36 5.87 -23.64
N ALA A 105 -13.38 6.18 -22.84
CA ALA A 105 -14.53 6.95 -23.30
C ALA A 105 -14.15 8.36 -23.76
N MET A 106 -13.21 9.01 -23.07
CA MET A 106 -12.69 10.32 -23.48
C MET A 106 -11.88 10.21 -24.78
N TYR A 107 -11.07 9.17 -24.94
CA TYR A 107 -10.28 8.95 -26.16
C TYR A 107 -11.17 8.80 -27.39
N GLN A 108 -12.33 8.13 -27.25
CA GLN A 108 -13.32 7.97 -28.32
C GLN A 108 -14.10 9.27 -28.64
N ASN A 109 -14.30 10.12 -27.62
CA ASN A 109 -15.07 11.36 -27.76
C ASN A 109 -14.53 12.44 -26.85
N LEU A 110 -13.53 13.16 -27.34
CA LEU A 110 -12.84 14.21 -26.57
C LEU A 110 -13.70 15.48 -26.49
N ASN A 111 -14.30 15.71 -25.31
CA ASN A 111 -15.05 16.91 -24.99
C ASN A 111 -14.92 17.26 -23.50
N ASP A 112 -15.43 18.42 -23.10
CA ASP A 112 -15.30 18.90 -21.72
C ASP A 112 -15.94 17.97 -20.69
N THR A 113 -17.05 17.32 -21.03
CA THR A 113 -17.73 16.39 -20.14
C THR A 113 -16.90 15.13 -19.89
N THR A 114 -16.29 14.55 -20.92
CA THR A 114 -15.45 13.35 -20.80
C THR A 114 -14.15 13.66 -20.08
N ILE A 115 -13.55 14.82 -20.31
CA ILE A 115 -12.38 15.32 -19.56
C ILE A 115 -12.73 15.46 -18.07
N GLN A 116 -13.90 16.03 -17.72
CA GLN A 116 -14.31 16.16 -16.32
C GLN A 116 -14.53 14.80 -15.63
N ARG A 117 -15.04 13.79 -16.35
CA ARG A 117 -15.19 12.44 -15.81
C ARG A 117 -13.84 11.79 -15.48
N VAL A 118 -12.85 11.93 -16.36
CA VAL A 118 -11.49 11.47 -16.10
C VAL A 118 -10.88 12.20 -14.90
N ARG A 119 -11.09 13.53 -14.80
CA ARG A 119 -10.62 14.32 -13.64
C ARG A 119 -11.25 13.85 -12.33
N MET A 120 -12.54 13.54 -12.32
CA MET A 120 -13.19 12.99 -11.12
C MET A 120 -12.61 11.64 -10.73
N ALA A 121 -12.42 10.72 -11.69
CA ALA A 121 -11.84 9.42 -11.42
C ALA A 121 -10.40 9.51 -10.89
N LEU A 122 -9.60 10.47 -11.36
CA LEU A 122 -8.26 10.75 -10.80
C LEU A 122 -8.34 11.27 -9.36
N ASN A 123 -9.28 12.15 -9.05
CA ASN A 123 -9.48 12.65 -7.69
C ASN A 123 -9.91 11.53 -6.74
N ASP A 124 -10.72 10.56 -7.20
CA ASP A 124 -11.10 9.39 -6.40
C ASP A 124 -9.85 8.58 -6.00
N ILE A 125 -8.93 8.29 -6.93
CA ILE A 125 -7.66 7.62 -6.61
C ILE A 125 -6.83 8.46 -5.63
N MET A 126 -6.71 9.77 -5.84
CA MET A 126 -5.95 10.63 -4.94
C MET A 126 -6.54 10.65 -3.53
N SER A 127 -7.86 10.60 -3.39
CA SER A 127 -8.53 10.60 -2.08
C SER A 127 -8.33 9.31 -1.28
N LEU A 128 -8.11 8.18 -1.95
CA LEU A 128 -7.80 6.91 -1.30
C LEU A 128 -6.37 6.88 -0.73
N ASN A 129 -5.46 7.66 -1.30
CA ASN A 129 -4.03 7.66 -0.98
C ASN A 129 -3.57 8.86 -0.12
N MET A 130 -4.49 9.68 0.38
CA MET A 130 -4.22 10.81 1.29
C MET A 130 -4.52 10.45 2.75
#